data_24f27ef81e323071fe306a06a6dca5a5
#
_entry.id   24f27ef81e323071fe306a06a6dca5a5
#
_cell.length_a   1.000
_cell.length_b   1.000
_cell.length_c   1.000
_cell.angle_alpha   90.00
_cell.angle_beta   90.00
_cell.angle_gamma   90.00
#
_symmetry.space_group_name_H-M   'P 1'
#
loop_
_entity.id
_entity.type
_entity.pdbx_description
1 polymer ?
#
loop_
_entity_poly.entity_id
_entity_poly.type
_entity_poly.pdbx_seq_one_letter_code
_entity_poly.pdbx_strand_id
1 'polypeptide(L)'
;RGIDLVRDIAHVGYGRSIREFMDRLAAAGHVVLVLSDTYFRSDYCMYELRGIYEHQDFRKRVHPIVLSGTHLHKPKDRIPWIAHWIKEKKELEEALETLEDPKHTLELRKSLEDYADFHRLMDQLTCILADMNTLTEDVHRDTDFAALLDRIAPVKDDFRRRIIDEV
;
A
#
# COMPACT_ATOMS: atom_id res chain seq x y z
N ARG A 1 22.23 0.45 -8.97
CA ARG A 1 21.59 1.70 -9.43
C ARG A 1 21.54 2.80 -8.35
N GLY A 2 22.13 2.56 -7.17
CA GLY A 2 22.19 3.55 -6.09
C GLY A 2 20.83 3.89 -5.47
N ILE A 3 19.91 2.92 -5.45
CA ILE A 3 18.58 3.07 -4.82
C ILE A 3 18.73 2.76 -3.33
N ASP A 4 18.31 3.68 -2.48
CA ASP A 4 18.17 3.44 -1.05
C ASP A 4 16.77 2.89 -0.76
N LEU A 5 16.71 1.66 -0.24
CA LEU A 5 15.47 0.97 0.08
C LEU A 5 15.14 1.14 1.57
N VAL A 6 14.09 1.89 1.84
CA VAL A 6 13.55 2.08 3.19
C VAL A 6 12.39 1.10 3.42
N ARG A 7 12.44 0.34 4.51
CA ARG A 7 11.37 -0.57 4.93
C ARG A 7 11.25 -0.59 6.46
N ASP A 8 10.06 -0.93 6.96
CA ASP A 8 9.69 -0.90 8.37
C ASP A 8 10.67 -1.68 9.27
N ILE A 9 10.89 -2.96 9.00
CA ILE A 9 11.73 -3.87 9.81
C ILE A 9 13.14 -3.33 10.03
N ALA A 10 13.70 -2.62 9.05
CA ALA A 10 15.08 -2.12 9.11
C ALA A 10 15.20 -0.68 9.63
N HIS A 11 14.14 0.13 9.49
CA HIS A 11 14.20 1.58 9.69
C HIS A 11 13.33 2.09 10.83
N VAL A 12 12.42 1.26 11.38
CA VAL A 12 11.71 1.56 12.62
C VAL A 12 12.54 1.02 13.79
N GLY A 13 13.27 1.90 14.47
CA GLY A 13 14.03 1.53 15.66
C GLY A 13 13.11 1.08 16.81
N TYR A 14 13.64 0.27 17.71
CA TYR A 14 12.91 -0.18 18.90
C TYR A 14 12.29 1.02 19.66
N GLY A 15 10.99 0.94 19.98
CA GLY A 15 10.28 1.99 20.70
C GLY A 15 9.90 3.22 19.87
N ARG A 16 10.11 3.22 18.55
CA ARG A 16 9.66 4.28 17.65
C ARG A 16 8.23 4.07 17.19
N SER A 17 7.55 5.16 16.85
CA SER A 17 6.19 5.11 16.33
C SER A 17 6.14 4.51 14.92
N ILE A 18 5.35 3.45 14.76
CA ILE A 18 5.07 2.86 13.45
C ILE A 18 4.27 3.86 12.60
N ARG A 19 3.33 4.60 13.19
CA ARG A 19 2.53 5.62 12.49
C ARG A 19 3.39 6.72 11.89
N GLU A 20 4.33 7.28 12.65
CA GLU A 20 5.27 8.29 12.14
C GLU A 20 6.12 7.76 10.97
N PHE A 21 6.45 6.47 10.98
CA PHE A 21 7.14 5.84 9.86
C PHE A 21 6.24 5.74 8.63
N MET A 22 4.97 5.34 8.80
CA MET A 22 3.97 5.27 7.72
C MET A 22 3.69 6.64 7.10
N ASP A 23 3.60 7.70 7.93
CA ASP A 23 3.42 9.07 7.44
C ASP A 23 4.59 9.52 6.56
N ARG A 24 5.81 9.12 6.90
CA ARG A 24 7.01 9.37 6.06
C ARG A 24 6.97 8.57 4.76
N LEU A 25 6.54 7.31 4.80
CA LEU A 25 6.36 6.48 3.59
C LEU A 25 5.30 7.07 2.67
N ALA A 26 4.20 7.58 3.25
CA ALA A 26 3.15 8.23 2.49
C ALA A 26 3.68 9.40 1.63
N ALA A 27 4.67 10.13 2.12
CA ALA A 27 5.32 11.24 1.41
C ALA A 27 6.47 10.83 0.46
N ALA A 28 6.85 9.55 0.41
CA ALA A 28 7.97 9.09 -0.42
C ALA A 28 7.72 9.27 -1.92
N GLY A 29 8.76 9.58 -2.70
CA GLY A 29 8.66 9.77 -4.15
C GLY A 29 8.30 8.50 -4.91
N HIS A 30 8.72 7.32 -4.42
CA HIS A 30 8.37 6.01 -4.94
C HIS A 30 8.04 5.07 -3.80
N VAL A 31 6.96 4.31 -3.94
CA VAL A 31 6.50 3.32 -2.96
C VAL A 31 6.26 2.00 -3.67
N VAL A 32 6.92 0.95 -3.19
CA VAL A 32 6.66 -0.42 -3.66
C VAL A 32 5.69 -1.07 -2.69
N LEU A 33 4.49 -1.43 -3.18
CA LEU A 33 3.47 -2.12 -2.41
C LEU A 33 3.49 -3.61 -2.74
N VAL A 34 3.77 -4.43 -1.75
CA VAL A 34 3.67 -5.90 -1.89
C VAL A 34 2.31 -6.33 -1.40
N LEU A 35 1.40 -6.60 -2.35
CA LEU A 35 -0.01 -6.83 -2.10
C LEU A 35 -0.33 -8.31 -1.92
N SER A 36 -0.98 -8.64 -0.82
CA SER A 36 -1.47 -9.98 -0.49
C SER A 36 -2.89 -9.91 0.08
N ASP A 37 -3.56 -11.05 0.22
CA ASP A 37 -4.84 -11.12 0.93
C ASP A 37 -4.70 -10.60 2.38
N THR A 38 -3.61 -10.99 3.05
CA THR A 38 -3.30 -10.52 4.42
C THR A 38 -3.05 -9.02 4.48
N TYR A 39 -2.41 -8.43 3.46
CA TYR A 39 -2.18 -6.98 3.37
C TYR A 39 -3.50 -6.21 3.46
N PHE A 40 -4.52 -6.62 2.68
CA PHE A 40 -5.83 -5.95 2.65
C PHE A 40 -6.69 -6.17 3.90
N ARG A 41 -6.25 -7.03 4.84
CA ARG A 41 -6.93 -7.30 6.11
C ARG A 41 -6.15 -6.79 7.31
N SER A 42 -5.02 -6.15 7.12
CA SER A 42 -4.17 -5.61 8.19
C SER A 42 -4.47 -4.14 8.42
N ASP A 43 -4.77 -3.76 9.65
CA ASP A 43 -5.02 -2.38 10.08
C ASP A 43 -3.87 -1.46 9.69
N TYR A 44 -2.65 -1.88 9.98
CA TYR A 44 -1.45 -1.09 9.68
C TYR A 44 -1.23 -0.93 8.18
N CYS A 45 -1.41 -2.00 7.40
CA CYS A 45 -1.26 -1.94 5.94
C CYS A 45 -2.33 -1.06 5.29
N MET A 46 -3.56 -1.09 5.81
CA MET A 46 -4.64 -0.24 5.31
C MET A 46 -4.46 1.22 5.71
N TYR A 47 -3.96 1.49 6.92
CA TYR A 47 -3.59 2.84 7.34
C TYR A 47 -2.50 3.42 6.42
N GLU A 48 -1.44 2.65 6.16
CA GLU A 48 -0.36 2.99 5.23
C GLU A 48 -0.91 3.26 3.82
N LEU A 49 -1.71 2.34 3.28
CA LEU A 49 -2.28 2.46 1.94
C LEU A 49 -3.16 3.69 1.80
N ARG A 50 -3.99 4.01 2.82
CA ARG A 50 -4.79 5.23 2.86
C ARG A 50 -3.89 6.46 2.81
N GLY A 51 -2.87 6.55 3.67
CA GLY A 51 -1.93 7.66 3.68
C GLY A 51 -1.22 7.85 2.35
N ILE A 52 -0.75 6.77 1.70
CA ILE A 52 -0.13 6.82 0.38
C ILE A 52 -1.14 7.32 -0.69
N TYR A 53 -2.40 6.89 -0.59
CA TYR A 53 -3.46 7.27 -1.54
C TYR A 53 -3.87 8.74 -1.43
N GLU A 54 -3.94 9.28 -0.23
CA GLU A 54 -4.29 10.67 0.03
C GLU A 54 -3.22 11.66 -0.47
N HIS A 55 -2.00 11.20 -0.66
CA HIS A 55 -0.95 12.00 -1.29
C HIS A 55 -1.12 12.09 -2.81
N GLN A 56 -0.68 13.22 -3.38
CA GLN A 56 -0.75 13.46 -4.82
C GLN A 56 0.03 12.40 -5.63
N ASP A 57 -0.38 12.21 -6.88
CA ASP A 57 0.31 11.39 -7.87
C ASP A 57 0.42 9.89 -7.52
N PHE A 58 -0.59 9.31 -6.84
CA PHE A 58 -0.62 7.89 -6.43
C PHE A 58 -0.14 6.95 -7.57
N ARG A 59 -0.74 7.04 -8.77
CA ARG A 59 -0.41 6.15 -9.89
C ARG A 59 1.04 6.28 -10.40
N LYS A 60 1.67 7.43 -10.20
CA LYS A 60 3.06 7.66 -10.62
C LYS A 60 4.07 7.14 -9.59
N ARG A 61 3.70 7.25 -8.32
CA ARG A 61 4.57 6.92 -7.18
C ARG A 61 4.49 5.48 -6.77
N VAL A 62 3.33 4.85 -6.91
CA VAL A 62 3.07 3.49 -6.43
C VAL A 62 3.43 2.46 -7.49
N HIS A 63 4.16 1.45 -7.05
CA HIS A 63 4.61 0.31 -7.84
C HIS A 63 4.12 -0.98 -7.17
N PRO A 64 2.92 -1.48 -7.53
CA PRO A 64 2.37 -2.65 -6.88
C PRO A 64 3.01 -3.94 -7.42
N ILE A 65 3.33 -4.83 -6.50
CA ILE A 65 3.70 -6.24 -6.76
C ILE A 65 2.60 -7.10 -6.14
N VAL A 66 1.90 -7.85 -6.96
CA VAL A 66 0.80 -8.70 -6.50
C VAL A 66 1.35 -10.11 -6.27
N LEU A 67 1.26 -10.58 -5.02
CA LEU A 67 1.71 -11.92 -4.66
C LEU A 67 0.78 -12.99 -5.20
N SER A 68 1.33 -14.17 -5.45
CA SER A 68 0.60 -15.35 -5.89
C SER A 68 -0.58 -15.64 -4.95
N GLY A 69 -1.74 -15.93 -5.51
CA GLY A 69 -2.97 -16.17 -4.75
C GLY A 69 -3.79 -14.92 -4.41
N THR A 70 -3.28 -13.71 -4.68
CA THR A 70 -4.04 -12.47 -4.50
C THR A 70 -4.81 -12.14 -5.77
N HIS A 71 -6.13 -12.24 -5.74
CA HIS A 71 -6.98 -12.05 -6.91
C HIS A 71 -7.60 -10.64 -6.91
N LEU A 72 -6.89 -9.68 -7.50
CA LEU A 72 -7.26 -8.26 -7.49
C LEU A 72 -8.18 -7.85 -8.65
N HIS A 73 -8.07 -8.54 -9.81
CA HIS A 73 -8.63 -8.04 -11.07
C HIS A 73 -10.15 -8.23 -11.20
N LYS A 74 -10.72 -9.28 -10.60
CA LYS A 74 -12.17 -9.52 -10.71
C LYS A 74 -12.91 -8.85 -9.55
N PRO A 75 -13.99 -8.08 -9.82
CA PRO A 75 -14.74 -7.39 -8.75
C PRO A 75 -15.21 -8.33 -7.63
N LYS A 76 -15.67 -9.53 -7.97
CA LYS A 76 -16.12 -10.52 -6.98
C LYS A 76 -15.03 -10.96 -5.99
N ASP A 77 -13.77 -10.96 -6.42
CA ASP A 77 -12.66 -11.43 -5.60
C ASP A 77 -12.22 -10.36 -4.58
N ARG A 78 -12.69 -9.11 -4.73
CA ARG A 78 -12.48 -7.99 -3.81
C ARG A 78 -13.53 -7.90 -2.70
N ILE A 79 -14.72 -8.51 -2.92
CA ILE A 79 -15.82 -8.49 -1.95
C ILE A 79 -15.40 -9.00 -0.56
N PRO A 80 -14.60 -10.07 -0.41
CA PRO A 80 -14.17 -10.56 0.90
C PRO A 80 -13.40 -9.53 1.73
N TRP A 81 -12.63 -8.63 1.11
CA TRP A 81 -11.91 -7.58 1.83
C TRP A 81 -12.85 -6.47 2.31
N ILE A 82 -13.81 -6.07 1.46
CA ILE A 82 -14.85 -5.11 1.85
C ILE A 82 -15.69 -5.67 3.01
N ALA A 83 -16.13 -6.93 2.90
CA ALA A 83 -16.89 -7.60 3.94
C ALA A 83 -16.11 -7.74 5.25
N HIS A 84 -14.78 -7.97 5.18
CA HIS A 84 -13.92 -8.00 6.35
C HIS A 84 -14.01 -6.69 7.13
N TRP A 85 -13.80 -5.53 6.50
CA TRP A 85 -13.81 -4.25 7.19
C TRP A 85 -15.19 -3.82 7.70
N ILE A 86 -16.27 -4.22 7.01
CA ILE A 86 -17.64 -4.05 7.52
C ILE A 86 -17.81 -4.85 8.81
N LYS A 87 -17.33 -6.08 8.84
CA LYS A 87 -17.40 -6.96 10.00
C LYS A 87 -16.58 -6.44 11.17
N GLU A 88 -15.30 -6.10 10.95
CA GLU A 88 -14.41 -5.56 11.98
C GLU A 88 -14.99 -4.29 12.62
N LYS A 89 -15.52 -3.38 11.78
CA LYS A 89 -16.19 -2.17 12.27
C LYS A 89 -17.37 -2.51 13.18
N LYS A 90 -18.25 -3.42 12.75
CA LYS A 90 -19.43 -3.82 13.50
C LYS A 90 -19.07 -4.48 14.82
N GLU A 91 -18.10 -5.39 14.83
CA GLU A 91 -17.64 -6.07 16.05
C GLU A 91 -17.03 -5.09 17.05
N LEU A 92 -16.31 -4.08 16.57
CA LEU A 92 -15.79 -3.02 17.44
C LEU A 92 -16.90 -2.11 17.98
N GLU A 93 -17.91 -1.76 17.16
CA GLU A 93 -19.09 -1.00 17.60
C GLU A 93 -19.84 -1.75 18.72
N GLU A 94 -20.15 -3.02 18.51
CA GLU A 94 -20.82 -3.88 19.49
C GLU A 94 -20.00 -4.01 20.79
N ALA A 95 -18.68 -4.17 20.68
CA ALA A 95 -17.80 -4.22 21.85
C ALA A 95 -17.78 -2.91 22.62
N LEU A 96 -17.78 -1.76 21.94
CA LEU A 96 -17.80 -0.44 22.58
C LEU A 96 -19.11 -0.16 23.32
N GLU A 97 -20.25 -0.69 22.83
CA GLU A 97 -21.55 -0.55 23.49
C GLU A 97 -21.59 -1.25 24.85
N THR A 98 -20.73 -2.25 25.06
CA THR A 98 -20.64 -2.97 26.36
C THR A 98 -19.87 -2.21 27.44
N LEU A 99 -19.18 -1.11 27.09
CA LEU A 99 -18.37 -0.34 28.02
C LEU A 99 -19.22 0.69 28.78
N GLU A 100 -19.14 0.66 30.09
CA GLU A 100 -19.92 1.55 30.96
C GLU A 100 -19.48 3.04 30.89
N ASP A 101 -18.20 3.31 30.60
CA ASP A 101 -17.65 4.67 30.50
C ASP A 101 -17.07 5.00 29.14
N PRO A 102 -17.79 5.76 28.28
CA PRO A 102 -17.31 6.15 26.97
C PRO A 102 -16.15 7.16 26.99
N LYS A 103 -15.82 7.78 28.14
CA LYS A 103 -14.76 8.80 28.18
C LYS A 103 -13.36 8.27 27.93
N HIS A 104 -13.13 6.99 28.19
CA HIS A 104 -11.83 6.33 28.00
C HIS A 104 -11.71 5.59 26.68
N THR A 105 -12.62 5.82 25.73
CA THR A 105 -12.69 5.08 24.46
C THR A 105 -12.27 5.91 23.24
N LEU A 106 -11.60 7.05 23.42
CA LEU A 106 -11.27 7.96 22.33
C LEU A 106 -10.43 7.28 21.23
N GLU A 107 -9.42 6.52 21.61
CA GLU A 107 -8.56 5.82 20.63
C GLU A 107 -9.32 4.69 19.92
N LEU A 108 -10.20 3.98 20.61
CA LEU A 108 -11.06 2.96 20.01
C LEU A 108 -12.07 3.57 19.02
N ARG A 109 -12.58 4.76 19.30
CA ARG A 109 -13.46 5.49 18.37
C ARG A 109 -12.73 5.95 17.12
N LYS A 110 -11.47 6.34 17.23
CA LYS A 110 -10.63 6.62 16.05
C LYS A 110 -10.44 5.35 15.19
N SER A 111 -10.29 4.19 15.82
CA SER A 111 -10.24 2.92 15.08
C SER A 111 -11.54 2.62 14.32
N LEU A 112 -12.70 2.98 14.88
CA LEU A 112 -13.97 2.88 14.14
C LEU A 112 -14.02 3.79 12.91
N GLU A 113 -13.50 5.01 13.04
CA GLU A 113 -13.38 5.94 11.90
C GLU A 113 -12.43 5.37 10.84
N ASP A 114 -11.28 4.83 11.26
CA ASP A 114 -10.33 4.18 10.37
C ASP A 114 -10.98 3.00 9.63
N TYR A 115 -11.73 2.12 10.31
CA TYR A 115 -12.42 0.98 9.69
C TYR A 115 -13.52 1.44 8.71
N ALA A 116 -14.22 2.52 9.01
CA ALA A 116 -15.19 3.12 8.09
C ALA A 116 -14.51 3.68 6.84
N ASP A 117 -13.32 4.26 6.98
CA ASP A 117 -12.52 4.75 5.87
C ASP A 117 -11.97 3.58 5.03
N PHE A 118 -11.43 2.54 5.64
CA PHE A 118 -10.94 1.36 4.94
C PHE A 118 -12.04 0.70 4.12
N HIS A 119 -13.24 0.54 4.70
CA HIS A 119 -14.40 0.02 3.98
C HIS A 119 -14.75 0.87 2.75
N ARG A 120 -14.79 2.21 2.88
CA ARG A 120 -15.13 3.12 1.76
C ARG A 120 -14.06 3.14 0.67
N LEU A 121 -12.78 3.15 1.08
CA LEU A 121 -11.67 3.24 0.16
C LEU A 121 -11.35 1.93 -0.54
N MET A 122 -11.71 0.79 0.07
CA MET A 122 -11.32 -0.54 -0.41
C MET A 122 -11.75 -0.74 -1.87
N ASP A 123 -12.96 -0.41 -2.25
CA ASP A 123 -13.42 -0.58 -3.63
C ASP A 123 -12.66 0.34 -4.60
N GLN A 124 -12.48 1.60 -4.25
CA GLN A 124 -11.73 2.56 -5.07
C GLN A 124 -10.27 2.16 -5.23
N LEU A 125 -9.59 1.86 -4.13
CA LEU A 125 -8.17 1.51 -4.13
C LEU A 125 -7.90 0.21 -4.89
N THR A 126 -8.70 -0.82 -4.64
CA THR A 126 -8.53 -2.09 -5.34
C THR A 126 -8.88 -1.97 -6.83
N CYS A 127 -9.83 -1.10 -7.20
CA CYS A 127 -10.11 -0.78 -8.60
C CYS A 127 -8.92 -0.09 -9.27
N ILE A 128 -8.32 0.92 -8.62
CA ILE A 128 -7.14 1.61 -9.13
C ILE A 128 -5.97 0.66 -9.29
N LEU A 129 -5.70 -0.16 -8.28
CA LEU A 129 -4.61 -1.13 -8.29
C LEU A 129 -4.82 -2.21 -9.36
N ALA A 130 -6.07 -2.66 -9.57
CA ALA A 130 -6.41 -3.62 -10.62
C ALA A 130 -6.25 -3.04 -12.03
N ASP A 131 -6.44 -1.73 -12.21
CA ASP A 131 -6.26 -1.00 -13.47
C ASP A 131 -4.79 -0.64 -13.73
N MET A 132 -3.93 -0.73 -12.73
CA MET A 132 -2.49 -0.58 -12.92
C MET A 132 -1.93 -1.86 -13.56
N ASN A 133 -1.09 -1.72 -14.59
CA ASN A 133 -0.39 -2.86 -15.17
C ASN A 133 0.61 -3.41 -14.16
N THR A 134 0.20 -4.43 -13.43
CA THR A 134 1.00 -5.08 -12.40
C THR A 134 1.62 -6.36 -12.97
N LEU A 135 2.93 -6.48 -12.87
CA LEU A 135 3.60 -7.75 -13.13
C LEU A 135 3.44 -8.66 -11.91
N THR A 136 3.34 -9.95 -12.17
CA THR A 136 3.31 -10.95 -11.10
C THR A 136 4.66 -11.05 -10.39
N GLU A 137 4.66 -11.59 -9.17
CA GLU A 137 5.88 -11.86 -8.40
C GLU A 137 6.90 -12.67 -9.22
N ASP A 138 6.44 -13.70 -9.93
CA ASP A 138 7.31 -14.56 -10.73
C ASP A 138 7.99 -13.79 -11.85
N VAL A 139 7.25 -12.96 -12.60
CA VAL A 139 7.82 -12.11 -13.66
C VAL A 139 8.87 -11.14 -13.12
N HIS A 140 8.59 -10.54 -11.95
CA HIS A 140 9.56 -9.66 -11.30
C HIS A 140 10.83 -10.41 -10.92
N ARG A 141 10.70 -11.61 -10.36
CA ARG A 141 11.82 -12.46 -9.96
C ARG A 141 12.65 -12.93 -11.15
N ASP A 142 11.98 -13.41 -12.20
CA ASP A 142 12.63 -13.92 -13.42
C ASP A 142 13.39 -12.84 -14.20
N THR A 143 13.00 -11.58 -14.03
CA THR A 143 13.63 -10.42 -14.68
C THR A 143 14.50 -9.58 -13.74
N ASP A 144 14.86 -10.09 -12.56
CA ASP A 144 15.60 -9.34 -11.53
C ASP A 144 15.00 -7.95 -11.28
N PHE A 145 13.66 -7.85 -11.26
CA PHE A 145 12.91 -6.60 -11.07
C PHE A 145 13.22 -5.50 -12.11
N ALA A 146 13.69 -5.86 -13.30
CA ALA A 146 14.16 -4.90 -14.30
C ALA A 146 13.12 -3.80 -14.60
N ALA A 147 11.86 -4.14 -14.85
CA ALA A 147 10.81 -3.19 -15.18
C ALA A 147 10.52 -2.21 -14.02
N LEU A 148 10.53 -2.70 -12.78
CA LEU A 148 10.39 -1.87 -11.58
C LEU A 148 11.56 -0.91 -11.41
N LEU A 149 12.78 -1.42 -11.54
CA LEU A 149 14.00 -0.65 -11.41
C LEU A 149 14.13 0.43 -12.50
N ASP A 150 13.72 0.14 -13.73
CA ASP A 150 13.71 1.11 -14.83
C ASP A 150 12.71 2.23 -14.61
N ARG A 151 11.60 1.94 -13.92
CA ARG A 151 10.60 2.95 -13.57
C ARG A 151 11.03 3.83 -12.40
N ILE A 152 11.70 3.27 -11.38
CA ILE A 152 12.15 4.01 -10.19
C ILE A 152 13.45 4.77 -10.47
N ALA A 153 14.41 4.14 -11.14
CA ALA A 153 15.72 4.70 -11.46
C ALA A 153 16.10 4.35 -12.89
N PRO A 154 15.53 5.04 -13.88
CA PRO A 154 15.86 4.81 -15.28
C PRO A 154 17.37 4.99 -15.49
N VAL A 155 17.98 4.05 -16.17
CA VAL A 155 19.38 4.19 -16.60
C VAL A 155 19.43 5.37 -17.56
N LYS A 156 20.11 6.44 -17.18
CA LYS A 156 20.35 7.56 -18.09
C LYS A 156 21.18 7.04 -19.25
N ASP A 157 20.55 6.95 -20.40
CA ASP A 157 21.17 6.45 -21.64
C ASP A 157 22.13 7.54 -22.19
N ASP A 158 23.24 7.76 -21.48
CA ASP A 158 24.32 8.67 -21.92
C ASP A 158 25.04 8.12 -23.18
N PHE A 159 24.78 6.84 -23.52
CA PHE A 159 25.41 6.20 -24.67
C PHE A 159 24.73 6.52 -26.00
N ARG A 160 23.43 6.80 -26.04
CA ARG A 160 22.74 7.08 -27.30
C ARG A 160 23.02 8.49 -27.86
N ARG A 161 23.40 9.45 -27.04
CA ARG A 161 23.75 10.79 -27.53
C ARG A 161 25.12 10.87 -28.18
N ARG A 162 26.07 9.99 -27.82
CA ARG A 162 27.40 10.00 -28.41
C ARG A 162 27.48 9.41 -29.82
N ILE A 163 26.50 8.62 -30.26
CA ILE A 163 26.52 7.99 -31.61
C ILE A 163 25.87 8.91 -32.65
N ILE A 164 25.08 9.90 -32.25
CA ILE A 164 24.41 10.80 -33.23
C ILE A 164 25.26 12.04 -33.55
N ASP A 165 26.21 12.39 -32.68
CA ASP A 165 27.07 13.57 -32.88
C ASP A 165 28.40 13.24 -33.65
N GLU A 166 28.61 11.99 -34.07
CA GLU A 166 29.81 11.57 -34.84
C GLU A 166 29.50 11.12 -36.30
N VAL A 167 28.34 11.52 -36.88
CA VAL A 167 28.03 11.23 -38.29
C VAL A 167 27.79 12.53 -39.05
#